data_ad1892e83041faea2769e566baba66f3
#
_entry.id   ad1892e83041faea2769e566baba66f3
#
_cell.length_a   1.000
_cell.length_b   1.000
_cell.length_c   1.000
_cell.angle_alpha   90.00
_cell.angle_beta   90.00
_cell.angle_gamma   90.00
#
_symmetry.space_group_name_H-M   'P 1'
#
loop_
_entity.id
_entity.type
_entity.pdbx_description
1 polymer ?
#
loop_
_entity_poly.entity_id
_entity_poly.type
_entity_poly.pdbx_seq_one_letter_code
_entity_poly.pdbx_strand_id
1 'polypeptide(L)'
;LVSAGVQACEVDVVEAHGTGTRLGDPIEAQALQATYGQGRSAERPLWLGSLKSNIGHAQAAAGVGGVIKMVMALREGVLPRTLHADEPSPHIDWSAGRVRLLTEEREWPRAEHPRRAGVSSFGVSGTNAHVILEAAPQTDAAPEVPDGVLGSAPGIVPWVLSAASADALRAQAERLGAHLADRPGLAPADVASSLATRRTALEHRAVVVGEDHDELCATLDALSTGRPAPRAVLGDAAARPRRP
;
A
#
# COMPACT_ATOMS: atom_id res chain seq x y z
N LEU A 1 -18.91 -4.94 2.06
CA LEU A 1 -18.66 -6.38 1.79
C LEU A 1 -19.04 -6.75 0.36
N VAL A 2 -20.27 -6.48 -0.07
CA VAL A 2 -20.73 -6.80 -1.44
C VAL A 2 -19.82 -6.17 -2.50
N SER A 3 -19.52 -4.87 -2.38
CA SER A 3 -18.62 -4.16 -3.31
C SER A 3 -17.18 -4.70 -3.31
N ALA A 4 -16.74 -5.30 -2.20
CA ALA A 4 -15.43 -5.92 -2.08
C ALA A 4 -15.43 -7.39 -2.50
N GLY A 5 -16.58 -7.99 -2.78
CA GLY A 5 -16.72 -9.39 -3.14
C GLY A 5 -16.30 -10.38 -2.03
N VAL A 6 -16.38 -9.97 -0.75
CA VAL A 6 -15.96 -10.79 0.39
C VAL A 6 -17.11 -11.06 1.36
N GLN A 7 -17.06 -12.21 2.03
CA GLN A 7 -17.99 -12.56 3.09
C GLN A 7 -17.56 -11.96 4.43
N ALA A 8 -18.50 -11.74 5.35
CA ALA A 8 -18.20 -11.19 6.65
C ALA A 8 -17.20 -12.03 7.46
N CYS A 9 -17.31 -13.36 7.38
CA CYS A 9 -16.43 -14.29 8.09
C CYS A 9 -14.98 -14.31 7.56
N GLU A 10 -14.74 -13.75 6.37
CA GLU A 10 -13.41 -13.66 5.75
C GLU A 10 -12.64 -12.40 6.16
N VAL A 11 -13.23 -11.49 6.94
CA VAL A 11 -12.55 -10.32 7.50
C VAL A 11 -12.13 -10.64 8.93
N ASP A 12 -10.86 -10.56 9.24
CA ASP A 12 -10.29 -11.02 10.52
C ASP A 12 -10.34 -9.95 11.61
N VAL A 13 -10.16 -8.68 11.23
CA VAL A 13 -10.08 -7.55 12.15
C VAL A 13 -10.78 -6.32 11.57
N VAL A 14 -11.34 -5.50 12.43
CA VAL A 14 -11.80 -4.15 12.09
C VAL A 14 -11.06 -3.12 12.93
N GLU A 15 -10.44 -2.17 12.26
CA GLU A 15 -10.03 -0.89 12.82
C GLU A 15 -11.26 -0.01 12.90
N ALA A 16 -11.81 0.14 14.09
CA ALA A 16 -13.03 0.87 14.33
C ALA A 16 -12.83 2.39 14.20
N HIS A 17 -13.91 3.10 13.95
CA HIS A 17 -13.92 4.54 14.19
C HIS A 17 -13.64 4.82 15.67
N GLY A 18 -14.28 4.11 16.59
CA GLY A 18 -13.89 3.95 17.99
C GLY A 18 -13.46 5.23 18.69
N THR A 19 -14.36 6.21 18.79
CA THR A 19 -14.06 7.54 19.37
C THR A 19 -14.15 7.59 20.91
N GLY A 20 -14.50 6.48 21.56
CA GLY A 20 -14.64 6.39 23.02
C GLY A 20 -15.88 7.09 23.55
N THR A 21 -16.91 7.31 22.73
CA THR A 21 -18.12 8.01 23.14
C THR A 21 -19.20 7.04 23.63
N ARG A 22 -20.00 7.48 24.64
CA ARG A 22 -21.08 6.67 25.22
C ARG A 22 -22.16 6.28 24.20
N LEU A 23 -22.33 7.04 23.13
CA LEU A 23 -23.35 6.81 22.11
C LEU A 23 -22.76 6.14 20.87
N GLY A 24 -21.62 6.65 20.35
CA GLY A 24 -21.07 6.22 19.08
C GLY A 24 -20.52 4.79 19.13
N ASP A 25 -19.74 4.46 20.16
CA ASP A 25 -19.12 3.14 20.26
C ASP A 25 -20.15 1.99 20.37
N PRO A 26 -21.26 2.11 21.16
CA PRO A 26 -22.28 1.08 21.16
C PRO A 26 -22.97 0.89 19.81
N ILE A 27 -23.28 1.97 19.09
CA ILE A 27 -23.90 1.90 17.76
C ILE A 27 -22.97 1.18 16.77
N GLU A 28 -21.70 1.56 16.75
CA GLU A 28 -20.71 0.92 15.88
C GLU A 28 -20.51 -0.56 16.22
N ALA A 29 -20.32 -0.87 17.50
CA ALA A 29 -20.14 -2.24 17.96
C ALA A 29 -21.35 -3.13 17.64
N GLN A 30 -22.57 -2.65 17.87
CA GLN A 30 -23.80 -3.37 17.52
C GLN A 30 -23.89 -3.64 16.00
N ALA A 31 -23.55 -2.64 15.18
CA ALA A 31 -23.53 -2.81 13.73
C ALA A 31 -22.50 -3.86 13.30
N LEU A 32 -21.30 -3.86 13.89
CA LEU A 32 -20.28 -4.86 13.62
C LEU A 32 -20.69 -6.25 14.11
N GLN A 33 -21.30 -6.35 15.28
CA GLN A 33 -21.84 -7.61 15.79
C GLN A 33 -22.93 -8.19 14.88
N ALA A 34 -23.86 -7.34 14.40
CA ALA A 34 -24.96 -7.75 13.53
C ALA A 34 -24.49 -8.16 12.12
N THR A 35 -23.36 -7.64 11.66
CA THR A 35 -22.85 -7.90 10.32
C THR A 35 -21.67 -8.88 10.34
N TYR A 36 -20.56 -8.49 10.91
CA TYR A 36 -19.31 -9.29 10.93
C TYR A 36 -19.30 -10.36 12.02
N GLY A 37 -20.00 -10.13 13.14
CA GLY A 37 -20.01 -11.03 14.28
C GLY A 37 -20.87 -12.27 14.13
N GLN A 38 -21.66 -12.36 13.07
CA GLN A 38 -22.56 -13.49 12.82
C GLN A 38 -21.87 -14.59 12.02
N GLY A 39 -22.30 -15.85 12.23
CA GLY A 39 -21.79 -17.02 11.49
C GLY A 39 -20.30 -17.36 11.74
N ARG A 40 -19.71 -16.85 12.84
CA ARG A 40 -18.33 -17.11 13.22
C ARG A 40 -18.22 -18.15 14.35
N SER A 41 -17.15 -18.94 14.34
CA SER A 41 -16.79 -19.78 15.46
C SER A 41 -16.19 -18.97 16.62
N ALA A 42 -16.16 -19.56 17.81
CA ALA A 42 -15.57 -18.93 18.98
C ALA A 42 -14.04 -18.75 18.85
N GLU A 43 -13.40 -19.63 18.07
CA GLU A 43 -11.96 -19.65 17.82
C GLU A 43 -11.54 -18.59 16.80
N ARG A 44 -12.48 -18.13 15.97
CA ARG A 44 -12.24 -17.13 14.92
C ARG A 44 -13.19 -15.93 15.05
N PRO A 45 -13.16 -15.20 16.18
CA PRO A 45 -13.95 -13.98 16.34
C PRO A 45 -13.49 -12.90 15.36
N LEU A 46 -14.30 -11.87 15.16
CA LEU A 46 -13.81 -10.62 14.62
C LEU A 46 -13.00 -9.90 15.69
N TRP A 47 -11.77 -9.56 15.41
CA TRP A 47 -10.99 -8.70 16.28
C TRP A 47 -11.35 -7.24 16.04
N LEU A 48 -11.46 -6.46 17.13
CA LEU A 48 -11.84 -5.06 17.09
C LEU A 48 -10.81 -4.22 17.82
N GLY A 49 -10.29 -3.20 17.15
CA GLY A 49 -9.33 -2.26 17.74
C GLY A 49 -9.51 -0.84 17.23
N SER A 50 -8.81 0.10 17.82
CA SER A 50 -8.75 1.48 17.35
C SER A 50 -7.41 2.12 17.64
N LEU A 51 -6.80 2.74 16.62
CA LEU A 51 -5.59 3.54 16.73
C LEU A 51 -5.77 4.77 17.63
N LYS A 52 -7.01 5.23 17.78
CA LYS A 52 -7.30 6.42 18.59
C LYS A 52 -6.93 6.26 20.06
N SER A 53 -6.88 5.03 20.56
CA SER A 53 -6.35 4.75 21.90
C SER A 53 -4.85 5.06 22.05
N ASN A 54 -4.11 5.05 20.92
CA ASN A 54 -2.67 5.30 20.89
C ASN A 54 -2.32 6.79 20.69
N ILE A 55 -3.02 7.45 19.76
CA ILE A 55 -2.64 8.80 19.29
C ILE A 55 -3.76 9.85 19.42
N GLY A 56 -4.92 9.47 19.97
CA GLY A 56 -6.10 10.32 19.99
C GLY A 56 -6.81 10.41 18.64
N HIS A 57 -7.81 11.26 18.55
CA HIS A 57 -8.60 11.44 17.33
C HIS A 57 -7.89 12.40 16.35
N ALA A 58 -7.29 11.86 15.32
CA ALA A 58 -6.53 12.63 14.31
C ALA A 58 -7.44 13.36 13.30
N GLN A 59 -8.70 13.62 13.62
CA GLN A 59 -9.67 14.37 12.82
C GLN A 59 -9.75 13.83 11.36
N ALA A 60 -9.51 14.68 10.37
CA ALA A 60 -9.56 14.32 8.95
C ALA A 60 -8.57 13.21 8.58
N ALA A 61 -7.48 13.03 9.31
CA ALA A 61 -6.49 12.00 9.09
C ALA A 61 -6.82 10.66 9.77
N ALA A 62 -7.89 10.56 10.56
CA ALA A 62 -8.18 9.37 11.37
C ALA A 62 -8.39 8.10 10.53
N GLY A 63 -9.11 8.21 9.42
CA GLY A 63 -9.32 7.08 8.50
C GLY A 63 -8.03 6.61 7.85
N VAL A 64 -7.21 7.54 7.36
CA VAL A 64 -5.89 7.23 6.74
C VAL A 64 -4.94 6.64 7.78
N GLY A 65 -4.95 7.13 9.02
CA GLY A 65 -4.18 6.54 10.12
C GLY A 65 -4.55 5.07 10.36
N GLY A 66 -5.84 4.75 10.36
CA GLY A 66 -6.33 3.38 10.46
C GLY A 66 -5.89 2.50 9.27
N VAL A 67 -5.93 3.04 8.06
CA VAL A 67 -5.40 2.34 6.86
C VAL A 67 -3.92 2.04 7.02
N ILE A 68 -3.10 3.01 7.41
CA ILE A 68 -1.65 2.82 7.62
C ILE A 68 -1.41 1.74 8.68
N LYS A 69 -2.10 1.78 9.82
CA LYS A 69 -1.99 0.74 10.87
C LYS A 69 -2.28 -0.64 10.30
N MET A 70 -3.38 -0.81 9.58
CA MET A 70 -3.77 -2.12 9.05
C MET A 70 -2.83 -2.59 7.93
N VAL A 71 -2.31 -1.71 7.09
CA VAL A 71 -1.28 -2.07 6.10
C VAL A 71 -0.02 -2.59 6.78
N MET A 72 0.44 -1.93 7.84
CA MET A 72 1.60 -2.40 8.60
C MET A 72 1.31 -3.73 9.31
N ALA A 73 0.14 -3.89 9.92
CA ALA A 73 -0.29 -5.14 10.55
C ALA A 73 -0.35 -6.30 9.55
N LEU A 74 -0.84 -6.06 8.32
CA LEU A 74 -0.86 -7.05 7.23
C LEU A 74 0.56 -7.48 6.82
N ARG A 75 1.50 -6.51 6.74
CA ARG A 75 2.90 -6.76 6.37
C ARG A 75 3.63 -7.58 7.43
N GLU A 76 3.54 -7.15 8.69
CA GLU A 76 4.23 -7.78 9.82
C GLU A 76 3.55 -9.09 10.26
N GLY A 77 2.29 -9.30 9.89
CA GLY A 77 1.51 -10.48 10.30
C GLY A 77 1.17 -10.47 11.78
N VAL A 78 0.97 -9.28 12.34
CA VAL A 78 0.68 -9.06 13.75
C VAL A 78 -0.52 -8.12 13.89
N LEU A 79 -1.41 -8.44 14.81
CA LEU A 79 -2.51 -7.58 15.25
C LEU A 79 -2.05 -6.83 16.52
N PRO A 80 -1.72 -5.53 16.43
CA PRO A 80 -1.28 -4.77 17.57
C PRO A 80 -2.43 -4.48 18.55
N ARG A 81 -2.15 -4.53 19.84
CA ARG A 81 -3.17 -4.29 20.87
C ARG A 81 -3.75 -2.87 20.82
N THR A 82 -5.00 -2.75 21.21
CA THR A 82 -5.65 -1.48 21.50
C THR A 82 -5.33 -1.07 22.93
N LEU A 83 -4.74 0.11 23.13
CA LEU A 83 -4.39 0.60 24.46
C LEU A 83 -5.66 1.02 25.21
N HIS A 84 -5.61 0.95 26.56
CA HIS A 84 -6.68 1.40 27.46
C HIS A 84 -8.05 0.73 27.17
N ALA A 85 -8.03 -0.54 26.74
CA ALA A 85 -9.23 -1.33 26.45
C ALA A 85 -9.39 -2.55 27.38
N ASP A 86 -8.72 -2.52 28.54
CA ASP A 86 -8.74 -3.60 29.53
C ASP A 86 -10.13 -3.79 30.16
N GLU A 87 -10.90 -2.70 30.25
CA GLU A 87 -12.29 -2.71 30.69
C GLU A 87 -13.21 -2.42 29.50
N PRO A 88 -13.91 -3.44 28.96
CA PRO A 88 -14.86 -3.24 27.87
C PRO A 88 -16.01 -2.31 28.29
N SER A 89 -16.49 -1.48 27.36
CA SER A 89 -17.63 -0.59 27.62
C SER A 89 -18.84 -1.37 28.14
N PRO A 90 -19.44 -0.99 29.29
CA PRO A 90 -20.63 -1.64 29.82
C PRO A 90 -21.88 -1.34 29.00
N HIS A 91 -21.81 -0.41 28.04
CA HIS A 91 -22.93 -0.04 27.17
C HIS A 91 -23.04 -0.93 25.93
N ILE A 92 -22.12 -1.91 25.77
CA ILE A 92 -22.09 -2.83 24.65
C ILE A 92 -22.34 -4.24 25.18
N ASP A 93 -23.33 -4.92 24.60
CA ASP A 93 -23.53 -6.34 24.85
C ASP A 93 -22.52 -7.16 24.03
N TRP A 94 -21.41 -7.49 24.65
CA TRP A 94 -20.32 -8.27 24.02
C TRP A 94 -20.71 -9.74 23.78
N SER A 95 -21.86 -10.19 24.24
CA SER A 95 -22.37 -11.55 23.99
C SER A 95 -23.20 -11.66 22.71
N ALA A 96 -23.67 -10.54 22.16
CA ALA A 96 -24.59 -10.51 21.01
C ALA A 96 -23.97 -10.97 19.68
N GLY A 97 -22.64 -11.15 19.62
CA GLY A 97 -21.94 -11.61 18.42
C GLY A 97 -20.53 -12.08 18.73
N ARG A 98 -19.84 -12.59 17.73
CA ARG A 98 -18.45 -13.05 17.86
C ARG A 98 -17.47 -11.92 17.54
N VAL A 99 -17.55 -10.81 18.29
CA VAL A 99 -16.65 -9.67 18.22
C VAL A 99 -15.87 -9.59 19.54
N ARG A 100 -14.56 -9.44 19.48
CA ARG A 100 -13.68 -9.33 20.64
C ARG A 100 -12.74 -8.15 20.53
N LEU A 101 -12.59 -7.40 21.62
CA LEU A 101 -11.59 -6.35 21.71
C LEU A 101 -10.17 -6.95 21.64
N LEU A 102 -9.33 -6.29 20.90
CA LEU A 102 -7.91 -6.64 20.75
C LEU A 102 -7.11 -5.99 21.91
N THR A 103 -7.20 -6.60 23.10
CA THR A 103 -6.56 -6.08 24.33
C THR A 103 -5.10 -6.49 24.48
N GLU A 104 -4.65 -7.47 23.74
CA GLU A 104 -3.27 -7.95 23.68
C GLU A 104 -2.80 -8.08 22.23
N GLU A 105 -1.49 -8.00 22.03
CA GLU A 105 -0.89 -8.26 20.72
C GLU A 105 -1.08 -9.74 20.37
N ARG A 106 -1.38 -10.00 19.09
CA ARG A 106 -1.59 -11.34 18.58
C ARG A 106 -0.91 -11.54 17.25
N GLU A 107 -0.37 -12.74 17.04
CA GLU A 107 -0.05 -13.16 15.69
C GLU A 107 -1.31 -13.13 14.82
N TRP A 108 -1.16 -12.70 13.59
CA TRP A 108 -2.21 -12.77 12.60
C TRP A 108 -1.97 -13.99 11.70
N PRO A 109 -2.48 -15.16 12.06
CA PRO A 109 -2.19 -16.41 11.35
C PRO A 109 -2.74 -16.34 9.92
N ARG A 110 -2.11 -17.06 9.02
CA ARG A 110 -2.68 -17.32 7.71
C ARG A 110 -3.85 -18.28 7.85
N ALA A 111 -4.92 -18.00 7.14
CA ALA A 111 -6.08 -18.85 7.01
C ALA A 111 -6.15 -19.42 5.57
N GLU A 112 -7.25 -20.08 5.25
CA GLU A 112 -7.55 -20.53 3.89
C GLU A 112 -7.77 -19.35 2.92
N HIS A 113 -8.04 -18.17 3.47
CA HIS A 113 -8.16 -16.92 2.72
C HIS A 113 -7.02 -15.94 3.08
N PRO A 114 -6.74 -14.95 2.23
CA PRO A 114 -5.81 -13.87 2.56
C PRO A 114 -6.24 -13.14 3.84
N ARG A 115 -5.27 -12.62 4.61
CA ARG A 115 -5.57 -11.75 5.75
C ARG A 115 -6.35 -10.53 5.29
N ARG A 116 -7.45 -10.20 5.97
CA ARG A 116 -8.30 -9.06 5.63
C ARG A 116 -8.64 -8.22 6.84
N ALA A 117 -8.55 -6.90 6.66
CA ALA A 117 -8.95 -5.91 7.65
C ALA A 117 -10.05 -5.01 7.10
N GLY A 118 -11.04 -4.68 7.94
CA GLY A 118 -11.93 -3.56 7.71
C GLY A 118 -11.41 -2.29 8.39
N VAL A 119 -11.61 -1.13 7.80
CA VAL A 119 -11.31 0.17 8.43
C VAL A 119 -12.55 1.06 8.33
N SER A 120 -13.04 1.52 9.48
CA SER A 120 -14.19 2.42 9.59
C SER A 120 -13.77 3.85 9.87
N SER A 121 -14.38 4.80 9.21
CA SER A 121 -14.24 6.23 9.52
C SER A 121 -15.56 6.96 9.29
N PHE A 122 -16.06 7.63 10.31
CA PHE A 122 -17.35 8.31 10.28
C PHE A 122 -17.16 9.81 10.52
N GLY A 123 -17.49 10.60 9.50
CA GLY A 123 -17.39 12.06 9.58
C GLY A 123 -18.59 12.69 10.27
N VAL A 124 -18.37 13.77 11.01
CA VAL A 124 -19.42 14.53 11.70
C VAL A 124 -20.48 15.07 10.74
N SER A 125 -20.12 15.30 9.48
CA SER A 125 -21.03 15.71 8.40
C SER A 125 -21.93 14.59 7.86
N GLY A 126 -21.82 13.36 8.38
CA GLY A 126 -22.55 12.18 7.88
C GLY A 126 -21.82 11.44 6.74
N THR A 127 -20.64 11.86 6.34
CA THR A 127 -19.79 11.13 5.39
C THR A 127 -19.18 9.92 6.12
N ASN A 128 -19.60 8.73 5.74
CA ASN A 128 -19.14 7.48 6.32
C ASN A 128 -18.36 6.68 5.28
N ALA A 129 -17.22 6.13 5.67
CA ALA A 129 -16.40 5.26 4.86
C ALA A 129 -16.08 3.97 5.62
N HIS A 130 -16.15 2.86 4.89
CA HIS A 130 -15.68 1.56 5.37
C HIS A 130 -14.97 0.88 4.21
N VAL A 131 -13.69 0.59 4.39
CA VAL A 131 -12.84 -0.04 3.35
C VAL A 131 -12.36 -1.40 3.82
N ILE A 132 -12.22 -2.33 2.89
CA ILE A 132 -11.60 -3.63 3.13
C ILE A 132 -10.19 -3.62 2.53
N LEU A 133 -9.22 -3.98 3.33
CA LEU A 133 -7.83 -4.18 2.95
C LEU A 133 -7.54 -5.67 2.95
N GLU A 134 -6.83 -6.13 1.96
CA GLU A 134 -6.41 -7.52 1.83
C GLU A 134 -4.89 -7.58 1.71
N ALA A 135 -4.29 -8.60 2.33
CA ALA A 135 -2.87 -8.87 2.14
C ALA A 135 -2.59 -9.10 0.65
N ALA A 136 -1.57 -8.43 0.14
CA ALA A 136 -1.12 -8.70 -1.23
C ALA A 136 -0.82 -10.19 -1.41
N PRO A 137 -1.16 -10.78 -2.57
CA PRO A 137 -0.69 -12.11 -2.89
C PRO A 137 0.82 -12.16 -2.65
N GLN A 138 1.29 -13.18 -1.96
CA GLN A 138 2.72 -13.43 -2.00
C GLN A 138 3.02 -13.80 -3.44
N THR A 139 3.66 -12.94 -4.16
CA THR A 139 4.51 -13.39 -5.24
C THR A 139 5.50 -14.32 -4.55
N ASP A 140 5.41 -15.63 -4.84
CA ASP A 140 6.53 -16.52 -4.60
C ASP A 140 7.77 -15.70 -4.95
N ALA A 141 8.73 -15.62 -4.01
CA ALA A 141 9.93 -14.81 -4.21
C ALA A 141 10.34 -15.05 -5.67
N ALA A 142 10.41 -13.97 -6.44
CA ALA A 142 10.78 -14.10 -7.85
C ALA A 142 11.91 -15.13 -7.85
N PRO A 143 11.82 -16.21 -8.64
CA PRO A 143 12.74 -17.34 -8.51
C PRO A 143 14.10 -16.71 -8.27
N GLU A 144 14.77 -17.10 -7.18
CA GLU A 144 16.11 -16.58 -6.89
C GLU A 144 16.87 -16.76 -8.18
N VAL A 145 17.01 -15.69 -8.94
CA VAL A 145 17.84 -15.72 -10.14
C VAL A 145 19.20 -15.94 -9.54
N PRO A 146 19.83 -17.11 -9.78
CA PRO A 146 21.10 -17.43 -9.13
C PRO A 146 22.01 -16.22 -9.26
N ASP A 147 22.62 -15.80 -8.18
CA ASP A 147 23.63 -14.74 -8.18
C ASP A 147 24.60 -15.01 -9.35
N GLY A 148 24.55 -14.18 -10.37
CA GLY A 148 25.35 -14.36 -11.61
C GLY A 148 24.55 -14.46 -12.91
N VAL A 149 23.23 -14.68 -12.91
CA VAL A 149 22.47 -14.75 -14.19
C VAL A 149 21.96 -13.38 -14.65
N LEU A 150 21.73 -12.42 -13.75
CA LEU A 150 21.45 -11.02 -14.10
C LEU A 150 22.59 -10.05 -13.73
N GLY A 151 23.58 -10.50 -12.97
CA GLY A 151 24.68 -9.66 -12.49
C GLY A 151 25.89 -9.54 -13.41
N SER A 152 25.95 -10.26 -14.53
CA SER A 152 27.17 -10.34 -15.34
C SER A 152 26.97 -10.47 -16.84
N ALA A 153 25.75 -10.33 -17.38
CA ALA A 153 25.65 -10.18 -18.82
C ALA A 153 26.08 -8.74 -19.16
N PRO A 154 27.22 -8.55 -19.85
CA PRO A 154 27.52 -7.25 -20.44
C PRO A 154 26.45 -7.01 -21.50
N GLY A 155 25.52 -6.14 -21.20
CA GLY A 155 24.42 -5.88 -22.09
C GLY A 155 23.83 -4.49 -21.85
N ILE A 156 23.33 -3.92 -22.92
CA ILE A 156 22.66 -2.62 -22.89
C ILE A 156 21.42 -2.70 -21.99
N VAL A 157 21.38 -1.87 -20.95
CA VAL A 157 20.25 -1.78 -20.02
C VAL A 157 19.40 -0.57 -20.38
N PRO A 158 18.10 -0.74 -20.71
CA PRO A 158 17.21 0.38 -20.96
C PRO A 158 16.57 0.91 -19.68
N TRP A 159 16.74 2.20 -19.39
CA TRP A 159 15.97 2.90 -18.37
C TRP A 159 14.84 3.70 -19.01
N VAL A 160 13.60 3.35 -18.66
CA VAL A 160 12.40 3.97 -19.22
C VAL A 160 11.88 5.06 -18.27
N LEU A 161 11.72 6.27 -18.79
CA LEU A 161 11.15 7.40 -18.07
C LEU A 161 9.90 7.89 -18.79
N SER A 162 8.95 8.44 -18.03
CA SER A 162 7.81 9.13 -18.63
C SER A 162 7.27 10.22 -17.72
N ALA A 163 6.62 11.21 -18.32
CA ALA A 163 6.03 12.34 -17.61
C ALA A 163 4.86 12.95 -18.39
N ALA A 164 4.08 13.82 -17.74
CA ALA A 164 2.96 14.53 -18.34
C ALA A 164 3.39 15.68 -19.28
N SER A 165 4.65 16.14 -19.22
CA SER A 165 5.20 17.16 -20.09
C SER A 165 6.70 16.94 -20.31
N ALA A 166 7.27 17.61 -21.32
CA ALA A 166 8.71 17.57 -21.60
C ALA A 166 9.54 18.12 -20.43
N ASP A 167 9.06 19.17 -19.76
CA ASP A 167 9.73 19.75 -18.59
C ASP A 167 9.67 18.80 -17.39
N ALA A 168 8.53 18.17 -17.16
CA ALA A 168 8.40 17.15 -16.13
C ALA A 168 9.28 15.91 -16.42
N LEU A 169 9.51 15.56 -17.68
CA LEU A 169 10.41 14.46 -18.06
C LEU A 169 11.87 14.83 -17.73
N ARG A 170 12.31 16.05 -18.00
CA ARG A 170 13.64 16.56 -17.60
C ARG A 170 13.81 16.52 -16.09
N ALA A 171 12.80 17.00 -15.34
CA ALA A 171 12.81 16.97 -13.89
C ALA A 171 12.81 15.53 -13.31
N GLN A 172 12.21 14.56 -14.02
CA GLN A 172 12.32 13.14 -13.65
C GLN A 172 13.74 12.61 -13.84
N ALA A 173 14.40 12.96 -14.93
CA ALA A 173 15.78 12.56 -15.18
C ALA A 173 16.73 13.14 -14.12
N GLU A 174 16.55 14.43 -13.76
CA GLU A 174 17.30 15.08 -12.69
C GLU A 174 17.13 14.36 -11.34
N ARG A 175 15.88 14.12 -10.93
CA ARG A 175 15.59 13.41 -9.66
C ARG A 175 16.13 12.00 -9.62
N LEU A 176 16.06 11.28 -10.74
CA LEU A 176 16.63 9.93 -10.82
C LEU A 176 18.14 9.99 -10.70
N GLY A 177 18.82 10.92 -11.40
CA GLY A 177 20.25 11.14 -11.29
C GLY A 177 20.70 11.45 -9.85
N ALA A 178 20.01 12.36 -9.17
CA ALA A 178 20.27 12.67 -7.76
C ALA A 178 20.06 11.42 -6.85
N HIS A 179 18.98 10.68 -7.06
CA HIS A 179 18.72 9.45 -6.29
C HIS A 179 19.81 8.40 -6.43
N LEU A 180 20.36 8.26 -7.63
CA LEU A 180 21.44 7.30 -7.91
C LEU A 180 22.78 7.77 -7.35
N ALA A 181 23.06 9.07 -7.37
CA ALA A 181 24.26 9.64 -6.75
C ALA A 181 24.31 9.37 -5.23
N ASP A 182 23.15 9.46 -4.56
CA ASP A 182 23.01 9.11 -3.14
C ASP A 182 23.10 7.60 -2.85
N ARG A 183 22.98 6.75 -3.89
CA ARG A 183 22.90 5.28 -3.77
C ARG A 183 23.74 4.57 -4.85
N PRO A 184 25.06 4.70 -4.84
CA PRO A 184 25.94 4.18 -5.88
C PRO A 184 25.96 2.65 -5.99
N GLY A 185 25.43 1.93 -4.99
CA GLY A 185 25.34 0.47 -4.98
C GLY A 185 24.12 -0.13 -5.70
N LEU A 186 23.22 0.70 -6.26
CA LEU A 186 22.08 0.18 -7.00
C LEU A 186 22.48 -0.40 -8.34
N ALA A 187 22.15 -1.67 -8.59
CA ALA A 187 22.44 -2.32 -9.86
C ALA A 187 21.57 -1.70 -10.98
N PRO A 188 22.16 -1.39 -12.15
CA PRO A 188 21.43 -0.82 -13.28
C PRO A 188 20.20 -1.63 -13.71
N ALA A 189 20.25 -2.96 -13.62
CA ALA A 189 19.14 -3.85 -13.95
C ALA A 189 17.96 -3.71 -12.97
N ASP A 190 18.22 -3.53 -11.69
CA ASP A 190 17.17 -3.33 -10.68
C ASP A 190 16.46 -1.99 -10.85
N VAL A 191 17.24 -0.95 -11.18
CA VAL A 191 16.71 0.37 -11.56
C VAL A 191 15.81 0.24 -12.79
N ALA A 192 16.27 -0.45 -13.84
CA ALA A 192 15.50 -0.69 -15.07
C ALA A 192 14.19 -1.42 -14.77
N SER A 193 14.25 -2.50 -14.00
CA SER A 193 13.07 -3.27 -13.58
C SER A 193 12.07 -2.39 -12.83
N SER A 194 12.55 -1.59 -11.86
CA SER A 194 11.72 -0.69 -11.09
C SER A 194 11.05 0.39 -11.95
N LEU A 195 11.79 0.98 -12.89
CA LEU A 195 11.27 1.99 -13.81
C LEU A 195 10.22 1.41 -14.75
N ALA A 196 10.41 0.19 -15.24
CA ALA A 196 9.51 -0.47 -16.17
C ALA A 196 8.22 -0.97 -15.51
N THR A 197 8.31 -1.48 -14.26
CA THR A 197 7.20 -2.20 -13.61
C THR A 197 6.48 -1.40 -12.53
N ARG A 198 7.12 -0.36 -11.95
CA ARG A 198 6.61 0.39 -10.79
C ARG A 198 6.25 1.84 -11.12
N ARG A 199 6.27 2.23 -12.39
CA ARG A 199 5.97 3.59 -12.83
C ARG A 199 4.83 3.60 -13.84
N THR A 200 3.95 4.60 -13.75
CA THR A 200 2.90 4.81 -14.75
C THR A 200 3.52 5.31 -16.04
N ALA A 201 3.11 4.73 -17.17
CA ALA A 201 3.52 5.19 -18.48
C ALA A 201 2.68 6.41 -18.89
N LEU A 202 3.33 7.57 -19.00
CA LEU A 202 2.73 8.85 -19.38
C LEU A 202 3.07 9.20 -20.84
N GLU A 203 2.60 10.37 -21.31
CA GLU A 203 2.65 10.78 -22.72
C GLU A 203 4.07 11.05 -23.20
N HIS A 204 4.84 11.91 -22.51
CA HIS A 204 6.22 12.21 -22.84
C HIS A 204 7.13 11.13 -22.28
N ARG A 205 7.91 10.50 -23.16
CA ARG A 205 8.71 9.31 -22.84
C ARG A 205 10.16 9.47 -23.24
N ALA A 206 11.04 8.87 -22.46
CA ALA A 206 12.44 8.69 -22.81
C ALA A 206 12.87 7.26 -22.50
N VAL A 207 13.73 6.72 -23.35
CA VAL A 207 14.49 5.49 -23.07
C VAL A 207 15.95 5.87 -23.08
N VAL A 208 16.60 5.76 -21.94
CA VAL A 208 18.05 5.93 -21.78
C VAL A 208 18.68 4.57 -21.85
N VAL A 209 19.72 4.40 -22.67
CA VAL A 209 20.43 3.14 -22.83
C VAL A 209 21.90 3.31 -22.48
N GLY A 210 22.49 2.31 -21.85
CA GLY A 210 23.90 2.30 -21.47
C GLY A 210 24.34 0.89 -21.08
N GLU A 211 25.65 0.66 -21.12
CA GLU A 211 26.26 -0.62 -20.76
C GLU A 211 26.64 -0.66 -19.28
N ASP A 212 26.86 0.51 -18.69
CA ASP A 212 27.24 0.66 -17.31
C ASP A 212 26.51 1.82 -16.61
N HIS A 213 26.73 1.93 -15.31
CA HIS A 213 26.10 2.96 -14.45
C HIS A 213 26.51 4.38 -14.88
N ASP A 214 27.76 4.59 -15.24
CA ASP A 214 28.31 5.92 -15.55
C ASP A 214 27.73 6.46 -16.87
N GLU A 215 27.61 5.63 -17.89
CA GLU A 215 26.97 5.99 -19.16
C GLU A 215 25.48 6.33 -18.98
N LEU A 216 24.77 5.54 -18.18
CA LEU A 216 23.37 5.77 -17.88
C LEU A 216 23.17 7.08 -17.13
N CYS A 217 24.00 7.36 -16.10
CA CYS A 217 23.96 8.61 -15.34
C CYS A 217 24.34 9.82 -16.19
N ALA A 218 25.37 9.71 -17.03
CA ALA A 218 25.76 10.81 -17.94
C ALA A 218 24.63 11.13 -18.95
N THR A 219 23.93 10.11 -19.43
CA THR A 219 22.79 10.28 -20.34
C THR A 219 21.59 10.93 -19.63
N LEU A 220 21.31 10.56 -18.38
CA LEU A 220 20.29 11.21 -17.54
C LEU A 220 20.61 12.69 -17.31
N ASP A 221 21.87 13.04 -17.01
CA ASP A 221 22.30 14.42 -16.82
C ASP A 221 22.14 15.24 -18.10
N ALA A 222 22.52 14.68 -19.26
CA ALA A 222 22.29 15.32 -20.54
C ALA A 222 20.78 15.55 -20.81
N LEU A 223 19.95 14.56 -20.52
CA LEU A 223 18.49 14.68 -20.67
C LEU A 223 17.88 15.72 -19.73
N SER A 224 18.30 15.77 -18.47
CA SER A 224 17.80 16.73 -17.46
C SER A 224 18.09 18.18 -17.85
N THR A 225 19.27 18.43 -18.40
CA THR A 225 19.74 19.75 -18.82
C THR A 225 19.34 20.14 -20.25
N GLY A 226 18.64 19.26 -20.98
CA GLY A 226 18.25 19.48 -22.37
C GLY A 226 19.41 19.47 -23.35
N ARG A 227 20.57 18.94 -22.98
CA ARG A 227 21.73 18.76 -23.87
C ARG A 227 21.50 17.57 -24.80
N PRO A 228 22.18 17.51 -25.94
CA PRO A 228 22.13 16.32 -26.80
C PRO A 228 22.49 15.06 -26.02
N ALA A 229 21.63 14.06 -26.10
CA ALA A 229 21.78 12.79 -25.40
C ALA A 229 21.68 11.64 -26.45
N PRO A 230 22.77 11.31 -27.16
CA PRO A 230 22.74 10.35 -28.27
C PRO A 230 22.32 8.93 -27.85
N ARG A 231 22.44 8.61 -26.56
CA ARG A 231 21.98 7.35 -25.98
C ARG A 231 20.57 7.45 -25.34
N ALA A 232 19.82 8.52 -25.62
CA ALA A 232 18.44 8.67 -25.24
C ALA A 232 17.53 8.72 -26.48
N VAL A 233 16.47 7.92 -26.45
CA VAL A 233 15.40 7.99 -27.44
C VAL A 233 14.20 8.68 -26.80
N LEU A 234 13.76 9.77 -27.41
CA LEU A 234 12.60 10.54 -26.95
C LEU A 234 11.37 10.15 -27.80
N GLY A 235 10.22 10.10 -27.17
CA GLY A 235 8.94 9.82 -27.82
C GLY A 235 7.79 10.54 -27.15
N ASP A 236 6.74 10.76 -27.93
CA ASP A 236 5.49 11.33 -27.46
C ASP A 236 4.34 10.38 -27.86
N ALA A 237 3.64 9.83 -26.87
CA ALA A 237 2.55 8.90 -27.09
C ALA A 237 1.27 9.60 -27.59
N ALA A 238 1.10 10.88 -27.34
CA ALA A 238 -0.02 11.69 -27.84
C ALA A 238 0.10 11.98 -29.34
N ALA A 239 1.30 11.95 -29.89
CA ALA A 239 1.58 12.22 -31.30
C ALA A 239 1.18 11.06 -32.24
N ARG A 240 0.74 9.92 -31.75
CA ARG A 240 0.26 8.83 -32.60
C ARG A 240 -1.25 8.94 -32.80
N PRO A 241 -1.74 9.06 -34.04
CA PRO A 241 -3.19 8.94 -34.29
C PRO A 241 -3.65 7.56 -33.78
N ARG A 242 -4.73 7.57 -32.96
CA ARG A 242 -5.41 6.31 -32.59
C ARG A 242 -5.78 5.61 -33.91
N ARG A 243 -5.22 4.44 -34.15
CA ARG A 243 -5.70 3.61 -35.26
C ARG A 243 -7.17 3.28 -35.02
N PRO A 244 -8.04 3.41 -36.02
CA PRO A 244 -9.46 3.11 -35.92
C PRO A 244 -9.72 1.67 -35.53
#